data_92e78caf7add122b040d33773accf843
#
_entry.id   92e78caf7add122b040d33773accf843
#
_cell.length_a   1.000
_cell.length_b   1.000
_cell.length_c   1.000
_cell.angle_alpha   90.00
_cell.angle_beta   90.00
_cell.angle_gamma   90.00
#
_symmetry.space_group_name_H-M   'P 1'
#
loop_
_entity.id
_entity.type
_entity.pdbx_description
1 polymer ?
#
loop_
_entity_poly.entity_id
_entity_poly.type
_entity_poly.pdbx_seq_one_letter_code
_entity_poly.pdbx_strand_id
1 'polypeptide(L)'
;SQSEKTIKTLISNYGELNTKRLIDLAISDDGGKGHENDRNDNLWKTFYHIVENMKVPTINSLNINGYDLMELGIYNKEIQKVKKYLLNELLEGNIENSKEELIEKVKEYILKN
;
A
#
# COMPACT_ATOMS: atom_id res chain seq x y z
N SER A 1 -10.88 7.87 7.52
CA SER A 1 -10.83 7.12 8.78
C SER A 1 -9.60 6.24 8.82
N GLN A 2 -9.25 5.81 10.01
CA GLN A 2 -8.09 4.94 10.19
C GLN A 2 -8.28 3.58 9.50
N SER A 3 -9.49 3.07 9.50
CA SER A 3 -9.78 1.80 8.85
C SER A 3 -9.54 1.86 7.35
N GLU A 4 -9.95 2.95 6.72
CA GLU A 4 -9.72 3.13 5.29
C GLU A 4 -8.23 3.18 4.96
N LYS A 5 -7.47 3.94 5.73
CA LYS A 5 -6.03 4.05 5.53
C LYS A 5 -5.35 2.70 5.71
N THR A 6 -5.74 1.96 6.74
CA THR A 6 -5.17 0.64 7.01
C THR A 6 -5.44 -0.32 5.86
N ILE A 7 -6.67 -0.36 5.36
CA ILE A 7 -7.02 -1.26 4.28
C ILE A 7 -6.32 -0.87 2.99
N LYS A 8 -6.24 0.42 2.69
CA LYS A 8 -5.48 0.88 1.52
C LYS A 8 -4.03 0.42 1.58
N THR A 9 -3.41 0.56 2.75
CA THR A 9 -2.03 0.15 2.96
C THR A 9 -1.87 -1.35 2.76
N LEU A 10 -2.80 -2.14 3.27
CA LEU A 10 -2.76 -3.59 3.10
C LEU A 10 -2.90 -3.97 1.62
N ILE A 11 -3.84 -3.36 0.91
CA ILE A 11 -4.02 -3.64 -0.50
C ILE A 11 -2.77 -3.27 -1.29
N SER A 12 -2.16 -2.13 -0.96
CA SER A 12 -0.94 -1.68 -1.64
C SER A 12 0.23 -2.61 -1.43
N ASN A 13 0.39 -3.12 -0.22
CA ASN A 13 1.54 -3.95 0.13
C ASN A 13 1.36 -5.42 -0.23
N TYR A 14 0.15 -5.93 -0.12
CA TYR A 14 -0.10 -7.37 -0.27
C TYR A 14 -1.01 -7.73 -1.43
N GLY A 15 -1.66 -6.75 -2.03
CA GLY A 15 -2.62 -6.99 -3.09
C GLY A 15 -4.01 -7.25 -2.57
N GLU A 16 -4.98 -7.13 -3.46
CA GLU A 16 -6.40 -7.25 -3.11
C GLU A 16 -6.74 -8.63 -2.54
N LEU A 17 -6.28 -9.68 -3.21
CA LEU A 17 -6.61 -11.05 -2.80
C LEU A 17 -6.03 -11.38 -1.42
N ASN A 18 -4.78 -11.03 -1.20
CA ASN A 18 -4.14 -11.30 0.09
C ASN A 18 -4.77 -10.47 1.21
N THR A 19 -5.20 -9.26 0.90
CA THR A 19 -5.90 -8.43 1.88
C THR A 19 -7.21 -9.06 2.28
N LYS A 20 -7.94 -9.65 1.33
CA LYS A 20 -9.17 -10.39 1.66
C LYS A 20 -8.88 -11.53 2.65
N ARG A 21 -7.81 -12.26 2.41
CA ARG A 21 -7.41 -13.34 3.31
C ARG A 21 -7.08 -12.84 4.72
N LEU A 22 -6.40 -11.71 4.79
CA LEU A 22 -6.05 -11.12 6.08
C LEU A 22 -7.30 -10.68 6.85
N ILE A 23 -8.28 -10.12 6.15
CA ILE A 23 -9.54 -9.74 6.77
C ILE A 23 -10.28 -10.96 7.29
N ASP A 24 -10.35 -12.03 6.47
CA ASP A 24 -10.98 -13.29 6.89
C ASP A 24 -10.33 -13.86 8.14
N LEU A 25 -9.00 -13.85 8.19
CA LEU A 25 -8.29 -14.37 9.35
C LEU A 25 -8.58 -13.55 10.60
N ALA A 26 -8.60 -12.24 10.48
CA ALA A 26 -8.89 -11.36 11.61
C ALA A 26 -10.29 -11.59 12.13
N ILE A 27 -11.26 -11.76 11.23
CA ILE A 27 -12.64 -12.02 11.61
C ILE A 27 -12.77 -13.40 12.24
N SER A 28 -12.08 -14.40 11.69
CA SER A 28 -12.12 -15.76 12.22
C SER A 28 -11.57 -15.84 13.64
N ASP A 29 -10.52 -15.08 13.93
CA ASP A 29 -9.97 -15.07 15.28
C ASP A 29 -10.95 -14.50 16.28
N ASP A 30 -11.70 -13.47 15.89
CA ASP A 30 -12.73 -12.88 16.75
C ASP A 30 -14.03 -13.65 16.68
N GLY A 31 -14.25 -14.36 15.60
CA GLY A 31 -15.52 -14.93 15.25
C GLY A 31 -16.01 -16.05 16.15
N GLY A 32 -15.12 -16.63 16.91
CA GLY A 32 -15.51 -17.71 17.80
C GLY A 32 -16.46 -17.26 18.89
N LYS A 33 -16.66 -15.99 19.05
CA LYS A 33 -17.50 -15.45 20.10
C LYS A 33 -18.92 -15.12 19.68
N GLY A 34 -19.21 -15.28 18.43
CA GLY A 34 -20.56 -15.15 17.93
C GLY A 34 -21.21 -13.79 18.03
N HIS A 35 -20.45 -12.78 18.23
CA HIS A 35 -21.03 -11.49 18.32
C HIS A 35 -20.90 -10.75 17.08
N GLU A 36 -21.33 -9.96 16.79
CA GLU A 36 -21.27 -9.25 15.93
C GLU A 36 -20.91 -8.45 15.70
N ASN A 37 -20.86 -7.91 15.18
CA ASN A 37 -20.31 -7.71 14.47
C ASN A 37 -20.29 -6.57 13.66
N ASP A 38 -20.68 -5.35 14.07
CA ASP A 38 -20.55 -4.08 13.37
C ASP A 38 -19.15 -3.83 12.90
N ARG A 39 -18.19 -4.23 13.68
CA ARG A 39 -16.79 -4.08 13.35
C ARG A 39 -16.41 -4.89 12.12
N ASN A 40 -16.86 -6.14 12.06
CA ASN A 40 -16.55 -7.01 10.92
C ASN A 40 -17.23 -6.52 9.66
N ASP A 41 -18.49 -6.10 9.78
CA ASP A 41 -19.20 -5.53 8.64
C ASP A 41 -18.51 -4.28 8.14
N ASN A 42 -18.01 -3.43 9.03
CA ASN A 42 -17.32 -2.22 8.63
C ASN A 42 -16.03 -2.50 7.88
N LEU A 43 -15.30 -3.53 8.30
CA LEU A 43 -14.08 -3.92 7.59
C LEU A 43 -14.37 -4.32 6.16
N TRP A 44 -15.37 -5.18 5.95
CA TRP A 44 -15.75 -5.61 4.62
C TRP A 44 -16.32 -4.47 3.78
N LYS A 45 -17.16 -3.64 4.37
CA LYS A 45 -17.72 -2.48 3.68
C LYS A 45 -16.62 -1.53 3.22
N THR A 46 -15.68 -1.26 4.10
CA THR A 46 -14.55 -0.38 3.77
C THR A 46 -13.71 -0.99 2.65
N PHE A 47 -13.42 -2.28 2.75
CA PHE A 47 -12.65 -2.97 1.74
C PHE A 47 -13.30 -2.87 0.37
N TYR A 48 -14.59 -3.22 0.27
CA TYR A 48 -15.29 -3.18 -1.02
C TYR A 48 -15.45 -1.77 -1.54
N HIS A 49 -15.68 -0.81 -0.65
CA HIS A 49 -15.76 0.58 -1.06
C HIS A 49 -14.45 1.03 -1.72
N ILE A 50 -13.33 0.68 -1.12
CA ILE A 50 -12.01 1.04 -1.66
C ILE A 50 -11.78 0.36 -3.00
N VAL A 51 -12.06 -0.92 -3.09
CA VAL A 51 -11.84 -1.69 -4.32
C VAL A 51 -12.71 -1.18 -5.46
N GLU A 52 -13.97 -0.87 -5.19
CA GLU A 52 -14.91 -0.44 -6.23
C GLU A 52 -14.75 1.02 -6.64
N ASN A 53 -14.40 1.89 -5.72
CA ASN A 53 -14.44 3.33 -5.96
C ASN A 53 -13.09 4.02 -6.00
N MET A 54 -12.04 3.35 -5.55
CA MET A 54 -10.71 3.96 -5.46
C MET A 54 -9.69 3.07 -6.13
N LYS A 55 -8.78 3.70 -6.86
CA LYS A 55 -7.64 2.97 -7.39
C LYS A 55 -6.53 3.04 -6.36
N VAL A 56 -6.22 1.90 -5.76
CA VAL A 56 -5.15 1.84 -4.78
C VAL A 56 -3.86 1.47 -5.50
N PRO A 57 -2.83 2.33 -5.44
CA PRO A 57 -1.56 2.00 -6.09
C PRO A 57 -0.88 0.83 -5.38
N THR A 58 -0.19 0.02 -6.16
CA THR A 58 0.61 -1.08 -5.62
C THR A 58 2.05 -0.86 -6.03
N ILE A 59 2.96 -1.65 -5.45
CA ILE A 59 4.37 -1.55 -5.81
C ILE A 59 4.56 -1.70 -7.32
N ASN A 60 3.78 -2.60 -7.94
CA ASN A 60 3.89 -2.83 -9.37
C ASN A 60 3.28 -1.72 -10.22
N SER A 61 2.47 -0.87 -9.64
CA SER A 61 1.85 0.22 -10.39
C SER A 61 2.65 1.51 -10.37
N LEU A 62 3.78 1.53 -9.66
CA LEU A 62 4.65 2.69 -9.65
C LEU A 62 5.25 2.93 -11.04
N ASN A 63 5.28 4.18 -11.47
CA ASN A 63 5.84 4.57 -12.77
C ASN A 63 7.37 4.67 -12.74
N ILE A 64 7.99 3.81 -11.96
CA ILE A 64 9.44 3.69 -11.88
C ILE A 64 9.75 2.20 -11.75
N ASN A 65 10.82 1.77 -12.37
CA ASN A 65 11.20 0.36 -12.31
C ASN A 65 12.58 0.20 -11.66
N GLY A 66 13.01 -1.06 -11.52
CA GLY A 66 14.29 -1.34 -10.90
C GLY A 66 15.46 -0.74 -11.64
N TYR A 67 15.38 -0.66 -12.95
CA TYR A 67 16.47 -0.07 -13.74
C TYR A 67 16.61 1.41 -13.46
N ASP A 68 15.50 2.11 -13.33
CA ASP A 68 15.54 3.54 -12.99
C ASP A 68 16.20 3.75 -11.63
N LEU A 69 15.89 2.89 -10.67
CA LEU A 69 16.49 2.98 -9.35
C LEU A 69 17.97 2.65 -9.37
N MET A 70 18.36 1.67 -10.19
CA MET A 70 19.77 1.30 -10.33
C MET A 70 20.58 2.46 -10.92
N GLU A 71 20.02 3.18 -11.86
CA GLU A 71 20.68 4.36 -12.42
C GLU A 71 20.90 5.44 -11.37
N LEU A 72 20.06 5.47 -10.36
CA LEU A 72 20.19 6.42 -9.26
C LEU A 72 21.09 5.91 -8.14
N GLY A 73 21.64 4.72 -8.29
CA GLY A 73 22.55 4.16 -7.30
C GLY A 73 21.91 3.25 -6.28
N ILE A 74 20.69 2.79 -6.55
CA ILE A 74 19.97 1.92 -5.62
C ILE A 74 19.98 0.50 -6.16
N TYR A 75 20.47 -0.44 -5.36
CA TYR A 75 20.66 -1.82 -5.78
C TYR A 75 20.15 -2.81 -4.74
N ASN A 76 19.88 -4.03 -5.17
CA ASN A 76 19.56 -5.17 -4.31
C ASN A 76 18.34 -4.91 -3.41
N LYS A 77 18.51 -5.12 -2.11
CA LYS A 77 17.42 -4.99 -1.16
C LYS A 77 16.90 -3.55 -1.03
N GLU A 78 17.73 -2.59 -1.36
CA GLU A 78 17.34 -1.19 -1.28
C GLU A 78 16.24 -0.85 -2.28
N ILE A 79 16.20 -1.56 -3.41
CA ILE A 79 15.17 -1.35 -4.42
C ILE A 79 13.78 -1.52 -3.80
N GLN A 80 13.57 -2.59 -3.05
CA GLN A 80 12.29 -2.84 -2.41
C GLN A 80 11.97 -1.80 -1.34
N LYS A 81 12.97 -1.42 -0.56
CA LYS A 81 12.79 -0.40 0.49
C LYS A 81 12.35 0.93 -0.12
N VAL A 82 13.02 1.34 -1.19
CA VAL A 82 12.69 2.60 -1.85
C VAL A 82 11.32 2.54 -2.48
N LYS A 83 10.97 1.43 -3.11
CA LYS A 83 9.64 1.28 -3.70
C LYS A 83 8.55 1.38 -2.64
N LYS A 84 8.75 0.76 -1.48
CA LYS A 84 7.79 0.86 -0.38
C LYS A 84 7.68 2.29 0.15
N TYR A 85 8.80 2.97 0.25
CA TYR A 85 8.83 4.37 0.67
C TYR A 85 8.01 5.23 -0.31
N LEU A 86 8.25 5.06 -1.61
CA LEU A 86 7.52 5.80 -2.62
C LEU A 86 6.03 5.50 -2.58
N LEU A 87 5.69 4.24 -2.42
CA LEU A 87 4.30 3.82 -2.34
C LEU A 87 3.60 4.47 -1.15
N ASN A 88 4.27 4.50 -0.01
CA ASN A 88 3.72 5.12 1.18
C ASN A 88 3.48 6.62 0.97
N GLU A 89 4.43 7.31 0.36
CA GLU A 89 4.29 8.73 0.05
C GLU A 89 3.14 8.97 -0.91
N LEU A 90 2.97 8.08 -1.87
CA LEU A 90 1.89 8.16 -2.83
C LEU A 90 0.53 7.98 -2.14
N LEU A 91 0.44 7.02 -1.21
CA LEU A 91 -0.79 6.78 -0.46
C LEU A 91 -1.16 7.94 0.44
N GLU A 92 -0.17 8.65 0.95
CA GLU A 92 -0.41 9.82 1.79
C GLU A 92 -0.70 11.07 0.98
N GLY A 93 -0.58 10.99 -0.34
CA GLY A 93 -0.87 12.13 -1.20
C GLY A 93 0.26 13.13 -1.28
N ASN A 94 1.45 12.77 -0.82
CA ASN A 94 2.60 13.68 -0.84
C ASN A 94 3.24 13.79 -2.22
N ILE A 95 3.05 12.80 -3.06
CA ILE A 95 3.58 12.80 -4.42
C ILE A 95 2.55 12.20 -5.36
N GLU A 96 2.74 12.43 -6.65
CA GLU A 96 1.93 11.80 -7.69
C GLU A 96 2.69 10.62 -8.29
N ASN A 97 1.95 9.70 -8.90
CA ASN A 97 2.56 8.54 -9.53
C ASN A 97 3.06 8.91 -10.93
N SER A 98 4.03 9.79 -10.97
CA SER A 98 4.71 10.16 -12.21
C SER A 98 6.20 9.88 -12.06
N LYS A 99 6.83 9.47 -13.16
CA LYS A 99 8.24 9.12 -13.13
C LYS A 99 9.09 10.27 -12.58
N GLU A 100 8.79 11.49 -12.98
CA GLU A 100 9.55 12.65 -12.54
C GLU A 100 9.48 12.86 -11.03
N GLU A 101 8.27 12.81 -10.47
CA GLU A 101 8.11 13.00 -9.04
C GLU A 101 8.69 11.84 -8.23
N LEU A 102 8.55 10.63 -8.75
CA LEU A 102 9.14 9.47 -8.09
C LEU A 102 10.66 9.58 -8.05
N ILE A 103 11.27 9.99 -9.17
CA ILE A 103 12.73 10.16 -9.23
C ILE A 103 13.19 11.22 -8.25
N GLU A 104 12.49 12.36 -8.20
CA GLU A 104 12.85 13.41 -7.26
C GLU A 104 12.76 12.93 -5.81
N LYS A 105 11.73 12.17 -5.50
CA LYS A 105 11.55 11.66 -4.16
C LYS A 105 12.65 10.66 -3.81
N VAL A 106 13.08 9.85 -4.76
CA VAL A 106 14.21 8.93 -4.57
C VAL A 106 15.47 9.70 -4.28
N LYS A 107 15.71 10.78 -4.99
CA LYS A 107 16.89 11.62 -4.76
C LYS A 107 16.89 12.19 -3.35
N GLU A 108 15.74 12.64 -2.87
CA GLU A 108 15.61 13.11 -1.50
C GLU A 108 15.90 12.00 -0.50
N TYR A 109 15.40 10.82 -0.78
CA TYR A 109 15.64 9.65 0.07
C TYR A 109 17.13 9.35 0.19
N ILE A 110 17.83 9.38 -0.93
CA ILE A 110 19.28 9.15 -0.97
C ILE A 110 20.03 10.20 -0.16
N LEU A 111 19.62 11.45 -0.30
CA LEU A 111 20.28 12.54 0.41
C LEU A 111 20.08 12.46 1.93
N LYS A 112 18.95 11.93 2.38
CA LYS A 112 18.67 11.79 3.80
C LYS A 112 19.33 10.58 4.43
N ASN A 113 19.70 9.62 3.63
CA ASN A 113 20.34 8.41 4.08
C ASN A 113 21.75 8.32 3.54
#